data_8c1b2ea64b0ee1b50823c028e1e91fc4
#
_entry.id   8c1b2ea64b0ee1b50823c028e1e91fc4
#
_cell.length_a   1.000
_cell.length_b   1.000
_cell.length_c   1.000
_cell.angle_alpha   90.00
_cell.angle_beta   90.00
_cell.angle_gamma   90.00
#
_symmetry.space_group_name_H-M   'P 1'
#
loop_
_entity.id
_entity.type
_entity.pdbx_description
1 polymer ?
#
loop_
_entity_poly.entity_id
_entity_poly.type
_entity_poly.pdbx_seq_one_letter_code
_entity_poly.pdbx_strand_id
1 'polypeptide(L)'
;ESSYTNTLVLKNGSTTILTISGLSWSSGTANRTVTLTADQRTTLLNAMASMKSFTGTFAVSSFHGQLQIGSTSSKTATVQTTAANSGPSLDGFTYADSYTTTKNLTGNDQLFVQSYSTLKVTPGTATAKNGASISNYTASCNGLSSSNTTGSALSVGKIAKSGSVTVTLTVTDSRGYTASVSKTITVI
;
A
#
# COMPACT_ATOMS: atom_id res chain seq x y z
N GLU A 1 31.86 -22.83 28.76
CA GLU A 1 32.37 -21.77 27.87
C GLU A 1 31.31 -20.69 27.77
N SER A 2 31.63 -19.47 28.20
CA SER A 2 30.74 -18.35 28.06
C SER A 2 30.59 -18.03 26.56
N SER A 3 29.35 -18.17 26.04
CA SER A 3 29.06 -18.00 24.65
C SER A 3 29.10 -16.52 24.25
N TYR A 4 29.79 -16.21 23.15
CA TYR A 4 29.65 -14.91 22.50
C TYR A 4 28.24 -14.76 21.92
N THR A 5 27.66 -13.58 22.07
CA THR A 5 26.39 -13.21 21.47
C THR A 5 26.56 -12.00 20.58
N ASN A 6 25.64 -11.81 19.63
CA ASN A 6 25.66 -10.66 18.74
C ASN A 6 24.32 -9.95 18.80
N THR A 7 24.36 -8.64 18.58
CA THR A 7 23.17 -7.81 18.43
C THR A 7 23.20 -7.17 17.04
N LEU A 8 22.13 -7.39 16.28
CA LEU A 8 21.90 -6.73 15.01
C LEU A 8 20.93 -5.56 15.21
N VAL A 9 21.30 -4.38 14.77
CA VAL A 9 20.46 -3.19 14.76
C VAL A 9 20.24 -2.74 13.32
N LEU A 10 18.96 -2.59 12.92
CA LEU A 10 18.57 -1.97 11.67
C LEU A 10 18.11 -0.54 11.93
N LYS A 11 18.68 0.40 11.20
CA LYS A 11 18.34 1.83 11.26
C LYS A 11 17.90 2.36 9.90
N ASN A 12 16.99 3.35 9.92
CA ASN A 12 16.69 4.24 8.81
C ASN A 12 17.22 5.64 9.19
N GLY A 13 18.34 6.06 8.60
CA GLY A 13 19.08 7.22 9.09
C GLY A 13 19.50 7.07 10.55
N SER A 14 19.09 7.99 11.41
CA SER A 14 19.33 7.93 12.86
C SER A 14 18.30 7.09 13.63
N THR A 15 17.16 6.76 13.02
CA THR A 15 16.05 6.05 13.68
C THR A 15 16.30 4.54 13.71
N THR A 16 16.32 3.95 14.91
CA THR A 16 16.37 2.49 15.08
C THR A 16 15.00 1.90 14.77
N ILE A 17 14.96 0.95 13.81
CA ILE A 17 13.76 0.23 13.41
C ILE A 17 13.65 -1.09 14.14
N LEU A 18 14.73 -1.87 14.18
CA LEU A 18 14.79 -3.17 14.85
C LEU A 18 16.08 -3.30 15.65
N THR A 19 15.98 -4.00 16.79
CA THR A 19 17.12 -4.53 17.53
C THR A 19 16.88 -6.01 17.79
N ILE A 20 17.81 -6.87 17.38
CA ILE A 20 17.75 -8.31 17.54
C ILE A 20 18.99 -8.74 18.32
N SER A 21 18.80 -9.07 19.57
CA SER A 21 19.88 -9.44 20.50
C SER A 21 19.95 -10.96 20.71
N GLY A 22 21.03 -11.43 21.34
CA GLY A 22 21.20 -12.84 21.67
C GLY A 22 21.48 -13.75 20.49
N LEU A 23 21.88 -13.20 19.35
CA LEU A 23 22.24 -14.00 18.18
C LEU A 23 23.54 -14.74 18.46
N SER A 24 23.54 -16.08 18.34
CA SER A 24 24.71 -16.92 18.50
C SER A 24 24.99 -17.67 17.19
N TRP A 25 26.27 -17.75 16.82
CA TRP A 25 26.70 -18.44 15.60
C TRP A 25 27.92 -19.31 15.89
N SER A 26 27.99 -20.45 15.23
CA SER A 26 29.15 -21.32 15.29
C SER A 26 30.39 -20.65 14.68
N SER A 27 31.55 -20.89 15.26
CA SER A 27 32.82 -20.42 14.73
C SER A 27 33.02 -20.84 13.27
N GLY A 28 33.69 -20.01 12.47
CA GLY A 28 34.06 -20.33 11.09
C GLY A 28 32.99 -20.23 10.01
N THR A 29 31.75 -19.83 10.36
CA THR A 29 30.67 -19.63 9.36
C THR A 29 30.78 -18.24 8.75
N ALA A 30 31.00 -18.15 7.42
CA ALA A 30 31.16 -16.87 6.72
C ALA A 30 29.87 -16.08 6.58
N ASN A 31 28.73 -16.75 6.39
CA ASN A 31 27.42 -16.14 6.20
C ASN A 31 26.45 -16.53 7.31
N ARG A 32 25.60 -15.61 7.72
CA ARG A 32 24.61 -15.78 8.78
C ARG A 32 23.24 -15.37 8.27
N THR A 33 22.24 -16.18 8.56
CA THR A 33 20.84 -15.85 8.29
C THR A 33 20.15 -15.48 9.59
N VAL A 34 19.51 -14.31 9.62
CA VAL A 34 18.64 -13.89 10.72
C VAL A 34 17.21 -13.94 10.23
N THR A 35 16.40 -14.82 10.83
CA THR A 35 14.97 -14.91 10.52
C THR A 35 14.20 -14.00 11.47
N LEU A 36 13.43 -13.06 10.91
CA LEU A 36 12.58 -12.17 11.69
C LEU A 36 11.37 -12.92 12.25
N THR A 37 11.04 -12.68 13.51
CA THR A 37 9.77 -13.09 14.11
C THR A 37 8.58 -12.37 13.44
N ALA A 38 7.35 -12.80 13.71
CA ALA A 38 6.15 -12.13 13.22
C ALA A 38 6.08 -10.67 13.70
N ASP A 39 6.39 -10.42 14.97
CA ASP A 39 6.36 -9.07 15.56
C ASP A 39 7.45 -8.17 14.99
N GLN A 40 8.65 -8.70 14.76
CA GLN A 40 9.75 -7.97 14.12
C GLN A 40 9.41 -7.59 12.67
N ARG A 41 8.76 -8.50 11.92
CA ARG A 41 8.25 -8.18 10.56
C ARG A 41 7.19 -7.10 10.61
N THR A 42 6.24 -7.19 11.55
CA THR A 42 5.19 -6.18 11.75
C THR A 42 5.80 -4.82 12.09
N THR A 43 6.78 -4.77 13.00
CA THR A 43 7.50 -3.54 13.36
C THR A 43 8.19 -2.91 12.14
N LEU A 44 8.90 -3.72 11.34
CA LEU A 44 9.56 -3.26 10.13
C LEU A 44 8.56 -2.72 9.10
N LEU A 45 7.45 -3.43 8.86
CA LEU A 45 6.43 -3.05 7.89
C LEU A 45 5.68 -1.78 8.33
N ASN A 46 5.41 -1.62 9.63
CA ASN A 46 4.83 -0.39 10.19
C ASN A 46 5.77 0.80 10.05
N ALA A 47 7.07 0.61 10.24
CA ALA A 47 8.07 1.66 10.00
C ALA A 47 8.12 2.09 8.51
N MET A 48 7.62 1.24 7.61
CA MET A 48 7.50 1.50 6.18
C MET A 48 6.07 1.88 5.74
N ALA A 49 5.19 2.27 6.65
CA ALA A 49 3.78 2.55 6.35
C ALA A 49 3.55 3.67 5.31
N SER A 50 4.51 4.57 5.13
CA SER A 50 4.45 5.70 4.21
C SER A 50 5.54 5.67 3.11
N MET A 51 6.28 4.57 2.97
CA MET A 51 7.38 4.47 2.00
C MET A 51 7.48 3.06 1.41
N LYS A 52 7.87 2.97 0.14
CA LYS A 52 8.12 1.69 -0.55
C LYS A 52 9.46 1.10 -0.19
N SER A 53 10.46 1.94 0.07
CA SER A 53 11.82 1.52 0.40
C SER A 53 12.58 2.58 1.17
N PHE A 54 13.64 2.15 1.85
CA PHE A 54 14.65 3.03 2.43
C PHE A 54 16.03 2.37 2.40
N THR A 55 17.09 3.16 2.53
CA THR A 55 18.45 2.66 2.73
C THR A 55 18.64 2.34 4.21
N GLY A 56 18.64 1.05 4.54
CA GLY A 56 18.85 0.54 5.90
C GLY A 56 20.32 0.44 6.23
N THR A 57 20.72 0.89 7.43
CA THR A 57 22.02 0.60 8.03
C THR A 57 21.87 -0.60 8.95
N PHE A 58 22.58 -1.67 8.64
CA PHE A 58 22.64 -2.90 9.43
C PHE A 58 23.94 -2.86 10.23
N ALA A 59 23.84 -2.75 11.54
CA ALA A 59 24.97 -2.67 12.46
C ALA A 59 25.01 -3.92 13.35
N VAL A 60 26.16 -4.56 13.44
CA VAL A 60 26.38 -5.74 14.28
C VAL A 60 27.44 -5.45 15.33
N SER A 61 27.11 -5.71 16.57
CA SER A 61 28.02 -5.65 17.72
C SER A 61 28.11 -7.03 18.37
N SER A 62 29.31 -7.42 18.78
CA SER A 62 29.57 -8.71 19.46
C SER A 62 29.79 -8.47 20.96
N PHE A 63 29.31 -9.40 21.78
CA PHE A 63 29.37 -9.31 23.24
C PHE A 63 29.87 -10.62 23.85
N HIS A 64 30.59 -10.49 24.98
CA HIS A 64 30.87 -11.56 25.91
C HIS A 64 30.20 -11.19 27.25
N GLY A 65 29.10 -11.86 27.57
CA GLY A 65 28.20 -11.40 28.61
C GLY A 65 27.61 -10.03 28.25
N GLN A 66 27.87 -9.02 29.09
CA GLN A 66 27.43 -7.64 28.84
C GLN A 66 28.53 -6.74 28.24
N LEU A 67 29.76 -7.27 28.09
CA LEU A 67 30.88 -6.50 27.58
C LEU A 67 30.92 -6.58 26.03
N GLN A 68 30.87 -5.42 25.39
CA GLN A 68 31.07 -5.38 23.93
C GLN A 68 32.52 -5.69 23.59
N ILE A 69 32.71 -6.59 22.63
CA ILE A 69 34.01 -7.01 22.14
C ILE A 69 34.26 -6.42 20.76
N GLY A 70 35.29 -5.58 20.68
CA GLY A 70 35.66 -4.89 19.46
C GLY A 70 34.70 -3.77 19.07
N SER A 71 34.81 -3.28 17.83
CA SER A 71 33.95 -2.22 17.28
C SER A 71 32.72 -2.77 16.58
N THR A 72 31.65 -1.97 16.57
CA THR A 72 30.45 -2.26 15.75
C THR A 72 30.81 -2.24 14.28
N SER A 73 30.42 -3.29 13.54
CA SER A 73 30.53 -3.36 12.08
C SER A 73 29.20 -3.01 11.46
N SER A 74 29.18 -2.18 10.41
CA SER A 74 27.95 -1.81 9.73
C SER A 74 28.05 -1.88 8.21
N LYS A 75 26.91 -2.18 7.58
CA LYS A 75 26.72 -2.16 6.13
C LYS A 75 25.37 -1.57 5.82
N THR A 76 25.25 -0.98 4.64
CA THR A 76 23.97 -0.46 4.12
C THR A 76 23.41 -1.37 3.05
N ALA A 77 22.08 -1.47 3.02
CA ALA A 77 21.34 -2.16 1.96
C ALA A 77 19.96 -1.55 1.81
N THR A 78 19.36 -1.72 0.63
CA THR A 78 17.97 -1.31 0.39
C THR A 78 17.02 -2.28 1.10
N VAL A 79 16.15 -1.73 1.94
CA VAL A 79 14.99 -2.43 2.51
C VAL A 79 13.76 -1.98 1.74
N GLN A 80 12.97 -2.91 1.20
CA GLN A 80 11.82 -2.57 0.35
C GLN A 80 10.65 -3.50 0.54
N THR A 81 9.45 -2.97 0.30
CA THR A 81 8.20 -3.73 0.14
C THR A 81 7.90 -3.93 -1.35
N THR A 82 6.91 -4.76 -1.66
CA THR A 82 6.40 -4.96 -3.02
C THR A 82 4.88 -4.75 -3.05
N ALA A 83 4.33 -4.38 -4.20
CA ALA A 83 2.89 -4.24 -4.37
C ALA A 83 2.13 -5.54 -4.07
N ALA A 84 2.70 -6.70 -4.46
CA ALA A 84 2.12 -8.01 -4.20
C ALA A 84 1.95 -8.31 -2.70
N ASN A 85 2.93 -7.92 -1.88
CA ASN A 85 2.94 -8.22 -0.45
C ASN A 85 2.27 -7.13 0.39
N SER A 86 2.35 -5.87 -0.03
CA SER A 86 1.98 -4.71 0.78
C SER A 86 1.00 -3.75 0.11
N GLY A 87 0.63 -3.99 -1.16
CA GLY A 87 -0.34 -3.15 -1.87
C GLY A 87 -1.76 -3.30 -1.30
N PRO A 88 -2.62 -2.29 -1.52
CA PRO A 88 -4.00 -2.29 -1.05
C PRO A 88 -4.85 -3.31 -1.81
N SER A 89 -6.04 -3.60 -1.28
CA SER A 89 -7.11 -4.32 -1.98
C SER A 89 -8.33 -3.42 -2.14
N LEU A 90 -9.14 -3.70 -3.16
CA LEU A 90 -10.40 -3.02 -3.45
C LEU A 90 -11.42 -4.07 -3.89
N ASP A 91 -12.55 -4.17 -3.16
CA ASP A 91 -13.61 -5.18 -3.43
C ASP A 91 -14.51 -4.79 -4.62
N GLY A 92 -14.30 -3.59 -5.19
CA GLY A 92 -15.05 -3.10 -6.32
C GLY A 92 -15.73 -1.77 -6.07
N PHE A 93 -16.79 -1.48 -6.84
CA PHE A 93 -17.58 -0.26 -6.71
C PHE A 93 -18.98 -0.47 -7.29
N THR A 94 -19.91 0.42 -6.89
CA THR A 94 -21.20 0.61 -7.57
C THR A 94 -21.17 1.92 -8.35
N TYR A 95 -22.07 2.02 -9.34
CA TYR A 95 -22.22 3.24 -10.13
C TYR A 95 -23.68 3.51 -10.39
N ALA A 96 -24.03 4.78 -10.59
CA ALA A 96 -25.38 5.19 -10.97
C ALA A 96 -25.34 6.54 -11.70
N ASP A 97 -26.36 6.80 -12.52
CA ASP A 97 -26.67 8.14 -12.98
C ASP A 97 -27.22 8.94 -11.80
N SER A 98 -26.58 10.06 -11.46
CA SER A 98 -27.03 10.95 -10.39
C SER A 98 -27.93 12.11 -10.89
N TYR A 99 -28.12 12.25 -12.19
CA TYR A 99 -28.96 13.29 -12.76
C TYR A 99 -30.44 12.84 -12.84
N THR A 100 -31.30 13.46 -12.05
CA THR A 100 -32.69 13.04 -11.86
C THR A 100 -33.50 12.99 -13.16
N THR A 101 -33.29 13.94 -14.08
CA THR A 101 -34.02 14.01 -15.34
C THR A 101 -33.77 12.77 -16.21
N THR A 102 -32.50 12.38 -16.39
CA THR A 102 -32.15 11.19 -17.20
C THR A 102 -32.57 9.90 -16.53
N LYS A 103 -32.47 9.79 -15.21
CA LYS A 103 -33.00 8.64 -14.45
C LYS A 103 -34.50 8.46 -14.63
N ASN A 104 -35.25 9.54 -14.58
CA ASN A 104 -36.71 9.49 -14.81
C ASN A 104 -37.02 9.14 -16.24
N LEU A 105 -36.25 9.64 -17.22
CA LEU A 105 -36.44 9.36 -18.65
C LEU A 105 -36.17 7.88 -18.96
N THR A 106 -35.08 7.32 -18.42
CA THR A 106 -34.67 5.93 -18.69
C THR A 106 -35.40 4.90 -17.82
N GLY A 107 -35.91 5.30 -16.68
CA GLY A 107 -36.41 4.40 -15.63
C GLY A 107 -35.32 3.48 -15.02
N ASN A 108 -34.02 3.76 -15.31
CA ASN A 108 -32.91 2.93 -14.90
C ASN A 108 -31.68 3.80 -14.63
N ASP A 109 -31.21 3.83 -13.42
CA ASP A 109 -30.03 4.60 -13.00
C ASP A 109 -28.69 3.99 -13.41
N GLN A 110 -28.70 2.80 -14.03
CA GLN A 110 -27.53 2.13 -14.60
C GLN A 110 -27.41 2.33 -16.13
N LEU A 111 -28.36 3.02 -16.73
CA LEU A 111 -28.37 3.39 -18.16
C LEU A 111 -28.10 4.89 -18.29
N PHE A 112 -27.07 5.25 -19.02
CA PHE A 112 -26.61 6.63 -19.13
C PHE A 112 -27.03 7.24 -20.46
N VAL A 113 -27.48 8.49 -20.46
CA VAL A 113 -27.76 9.28 -21.65
C VAL A 113 -26.57 10.15 -21.97
N GLN A 114 -26.05 10.01 -23.21
CA GLN A 114 -24.86 10.73 -23.68
C GLN A 114 -24.96 12.24 -23.42
N SER A 115 -23.92 12.82 -22.83
CA SER A 115 -23.77 14.24 -22.52
C SER A 115 -24.78 14.82 -21.50
N TYR A 116 -25.74 14.00 -21.01
CA TYR A 116 -26.73 14.44 -20.02
C TYR A 116 -26.57 13.76 -18.67
N SER A 117 -26.48 12.45 -18.64
CA SER A 117 -26.31 11.70 -17.37
C SER A 117 -25.00 12.05 -16.67
N THR A 118 -25.07 12.13 -15.36
CA THR A 118 -23.88 12.37 -14.51
C THR A 118 -23.47 11.08 -13.80
N LEU A 119 -22.34 10.54 -14.21
CA LEU A 119 -21.78 9.32 -13.60
C LEU A 119 -21.34 9.59 -12.18
N LYS A 120 -21.95 8.87 -11.23
CA LYS A 120 -21.54 8.78 -9.84
C LYS A 120 -20.99 7.39 -9.56
N VAL A 121 -19.81 7.32 -8.96
CA VAL A 121 -19.14 6.07 -8.56
C VAL A 121 -19.06 6.01 -7.05
N THR A 122 -19.54 4.93 -6.45
CA THR A 122 -19.47 4.71 -5.00
C THR A 122 -18.47 3.57 -4.74
N PRO A 123 -17.32 3.85 -4.12
CA PRO A 123 -16.33 2.83 -3.78
C PRO A 123 -16.91 1.74 -2.89
N GLY A 124 -16.50 0.50 -3.13
CA GLY A 124 -16.62 -0.59 -2.19
C GLY A 124 -15.52 -0.54 -1.12
N THR A 125 -15.39 -1.62 -0.33
CA THR A 125 -14.38 -1.69 0.70
C THR A 125 -12.98 -1.66 0.11
N ALA A 126 -12.15 -0.74 0.61
CA ALA A 126 -10.73 -0.70 0.32
C ALA A 126 -9.93 -0.94 1.60
N THR A 127 -8.92 -1.79 1.52
CA THR A 127 -8.09 -2.15 2.68
C THR A 127 -6.61 -1.99 2.34
N ALA A 128 -5.90 -1.18 3.11
CA ALA A 128 -4.45 -1.13 3.07
C ALA A 128 -3.85 -2.22 3.95
N LYS A 129 -2.61 -2.64 3.65
CA LYS A 129 -1.91 -3.71 4.37
C LYS A 129 -0.72 -3.16 5.15
N ASN A 130 -0.29 -3.94 6.14
CA ASN A 130 1.00 -3.75 6.81
C ASN A 130 1.21 -2.32 7.34
N GLY A 131 0.24 -1.80 8.10
CA GLY A 131 0.31 -0.49 8.73
C GLY A 131 0.07 0.72 7.83
N ALA A 132 -0.06 0.55 6.50
CA ALA A 132 -0.47 1.62 5.60
C ALA A 132 -1.95 2.00 5.77
N SER A 133 -2.33 3.15 5.26
CA SER A 133 -3.72 3.62 5.15
C SER A 133 -4.07 3.89 3.68
N ILE A 134 -5.36 3.86 3.34
CA ILE A 134 -5.80 4.34 2.03
C ILE A 134 -5.66 5.87 2.01
N SER A 135 -4.96 6.38 1.02
CA SER A 135 -4.68 7.82 0.89
C SER A 135 -5.53 8.50 -0.17
N ASN A 136 -6.00 7.77 -1.18
CA ASN A 136 -6.80 8.35 -2.25
C ASN A 136 -7.68 7.32 -2.96
N TYR A 137 -8.82 7.79 -3.45
CA TYR A 137 -9.74 7.11 -4.35
C TYR A 137 -9.87 7.94 -5.61
N THR A 138 -9.73 7.33 -6.79
CA THR A 138 -9.88 8.00 -8.09
C THR A 138 -10.78 7.20 -8.98
N ALA A 139 -11.89 7.77 -9.40
CA ALA A 139 -12.75 7.21 -10.44
C ALA A 139 -12.48 7.90 -11.78
N SER A 140 -12.40 7.14 -12.86
CA SER A 140 -12.17 7.66 -14.20
C SER A 140 -13.08 6.99 -15.22
N CYS A 141 -13.49 7.76 -16.23
CA CYS A 141 -14.32 7.29 -17.34
C CYS A 141 -14.16 8.25 -18.53
N ASN A 142 -13.81 7.72 -19.71
CA ASN A 142 -13.77 8.47 -20.98
C ASN A 142 -13.03 9.85 -20.87
N GLY A 143 -11.84 9.85 -20.26
CA GLY A 143 -11.03 11.06 -20.07
C GLY A 143 -11.47 11.97 -18.92
N LEU A 144 -12.60 11.68 -18.28
CA LEU A 144 -13.04 12.35 -17.06
C LEU A 144 -12.47 11.65 -15.83
N SER A 145 -12.24 12.38 -14.75
CA SER A 145 -11.83 11.81 -13.48
C SER A 145 -12.31 12.63 -12.30
N SER A 146 -12.49 11.96 -11.16
CA SER A 146 -12.80 12.56 -9.87
C SER A 146 -12.06 11.81 -8.78
N SER A 147 -11.62 12.50 -7.73
CA SER A 147 -10.91 11.86 -6.62
C SER A 147 -11.28 12.45 -5.27
N ASN A 148 -11.14 11.64 -4.22
CA ASN A 148 -11.20 12.06 -2.82
C ASN A 148 -10.35 11.16 -1.92
N THR A 149 -10.18 11.57 -0.67
CA THR A 149 -9.39 10.83 0.34
C THR A 149 -10.26 10.06 1.34
N THR A 150 -11.59 10.21 1.27
CA THR A 150 -12.53 9.71 2.28
C THR A 150 -13.23 8.40 1.89
N GLY A 151 -13.13 8.00 0.60
CA GLY A 151 -13.90 6.87 0.09
C GLY A 151 -15.39 7.16 -0.10
N SER A 152 -15.80 8.43 0.02
CA SER A 152 -17.17 8.83 -0.33
C SER A 152 -17.41 8.78 -1.83
N ALA A 153 -18.67 8.82 -2.25
CA ALA A 153 -19.03 8.74 -3.66
C ALA A 153 -18.41 9.89 -4.48
N LEU A 154 -17.95 9.52 -5.69
CA LEU A 154 -17.22 10.37 -6.64
C LEU A 154 -18.14 10.75 -7.80
N SER A 155 -18.32 12.04 -8.05
CA SER A 155 -19.03 12.52 -9.24
C SER A 155 -18.03 12.70 -10.38
N VAL A 156 -18.05 11.78 -11.35
CA VAL A 156 -17.08 11.78 -12.47
C VAL A 156 -17.46 12.77 -13.55
N GLY A 157 -18.76 13.02 -13.71
CA GLY A 157 -19.27 13.99 -14.70
C GLY A 157 -20.09 13.37 -15.82
N LYS A 158 -20.33 14.16 -16.89
CA LYS A 158 -21.15 13.78 -18.03
C LYS A 158 -20.33 13.10 -19.11
N ILE A 159 -20.71 11.90 -19.50
CA ILE A 159 -20.00 11.09 -20.50
C ILE A 159 -20.42 11.52 -21.91
N ALA A 160 -19.45 12.03 -22.69
CA ALA A 160 -19.70 12.51 -24.06
C ALA A 160 -19.67 11.41 -25.12
N LYS A 161 -19.28 10.18 -24.78
CA LYS A 161 -19.18 9.04 -25.69
C LYS A 161 -20.38 8.09 -25.49
N SER A 162 -21.04 7.68 -26.57
CA SER A 162 -22.07 6.65 -26.54
C SER A 162 -21.50 5.24 -26.71
N GLY A 163 -22.33 4.22 -26.44
CA GLY A 163 -21.97 2.81 -26.53
C GLY A 163 -21.36 2.29 -25.22
N SER A 164 -20.54 1.25 -25.34
CA SER A 164 -19.82 0.67 -24.17
C SER A 164 -18.66 1.55 -23.75
N VAL A 165 -18.63 1.93 -22.48
CA VAL A 165 -17.58 2.78 -21.88
C VAL A 165 -17.07 2.11 -20.62
N THR A 166 -15.75 2.15 -20.41
CA THR A 166 -15.12 1.59 -19.21
C THR A 166 -15.05 2.65 -18.12
N VAL A 167 -15.51 2.28 -16.93
CA VAL A 167 -15.31 3.02 -15.67
C VAL A 167 -14.27 2.28 -14.85
N THR A 168 -13.27 2.99 -14.37
CA THR A 168 -12.21 2.43 -13.50
C THR A 168 -12.19 3.17 -12.18
N LEU A 169 -12.24 2.43 -11.09
CA LEU A 169 -11.93 2.95 -9.74
C LEU A 169 -10.56 2.45 -9.32
N THR A 170 -9.70 3.36 -8.90
CA THR A 170 -8.36 3.10 -8.38
C THR A 170 -8.26 3.62 -6.96
N VAL A 171 -7.71 2.82 -6.05
CA VAL A 171 -7.32 3.25 -4.72
C VAL A 171 -5.81 3.28 -4.59
N THR A 172 -5.29 4.25 -3.84
CA THR A 172 -3.87 4.40 -3.56
C THR A 172 -3.66 4.36 -2.05
N ASP A 173 -2.66 3.61 -1.59
CA ASP A 173 -2.28 3.61 -0.18
C ASP A 173 -1.22 4.66 0.16
N SER A 174 -0.91 4.83 1.45
CA SER A 174 0.08 5.79 1.94
C SER A 174 1.52 5.53 1.47
N ARG A 175 1.81 4.31 0.95
CA ARG A 175 3.08 3.97 0.29
C ARG A 175 3.10 4.37 -1.18
N GLY A 176 1.93 4.66 -1.79
CA GLY A 176 1.76 4.90 -3.21
C GLY A 176 1.61 3.61 -4.05
N TYR A 177 1.25 2.47 -3.43
CA TYR A 177 0.76 1.31 -4.17
C TYR A 177 -0.72 1.48 -4.50
N THR A 178 -1.16 0.87 -5.60
CA THR A 178 -2.52 1.01 -6.11
C THR A 178 -3.19 -0.34 -6.32
N ALA A 179 -4.52 -0.33 -6.22
CA ALA A 179 -5.39 -1.40 -6.70
C ALA A 179 -6.52 -0.78 -7.52
N SER A 180 -6.91 -1.43 -8.61
CA SER A 180 -7.95 -0.92 -9.52
C SER A 180 -8.95 -2.00 -9.86
N VAL A 181 -10.21 -1.59 -10.01
CA VAL A 181 -11.30 -2.41 -10.54
C VAL A 181 -11.97 -1.63 -11.66
N SER A 182 -12.34 -2.33 -12.75
CA SER A 182 -13.03 -1.74 -13.89
C SER A 182 -14.37 -2.42 -14.14
N LYS A 183 -15.36 -1.65 -14.58
CA LYS A 183 -16.67 -2.12 -15.05
C LYS A 183 -17.01 -1.44 -16.37
N THR A 184 -17.74 -2.14 -17.23
CA THR A 184 -18.29 -1.57 -18.45
C THR A 184 -19.70 -1.07 -18.19
N ILE A 185 -20.02 0.14 -18.65
CA ILE A 185 -21.34 0.75 -18.60
C ILE A 185 -21.86 1.00 -20.01
N THR A 186 -23.17 1.12 -20.17
CA THR A 186 -23.82 1.46 -21.44
C THR A 186 -24.27 2.93 -21.40
N VAL A 187 -23.91 3.65 -22.48
CA VAL A 187 -24.29 5.07 -22.69
C VAL A 187 -25.08 5.13 -24.01
N ILE A 188 -26.31 5.57 -23.96
CA ILE A 188 -27.24 5.73 -25.13
C ILE A 188 -27.32 7.17 -25.60
#